data_74222a5f41c46f99e2af6b6a41c103d0
#
_entry.id   74222a5f41c46f99e2af6b6a41c103d0
#
_cell.length_a   1.000
_cell.length_b   1.000
_cell.length_c   1.000
_cell.angle_alpha   90.00
_cell.angle_beta   90.00
_cell.angle_gamma   90.00
#
_symmetry.space_group_name_H-M   'P 1'
#
loop_
_entity.id
_entity.type
_entity.pdbx_description
1 polymer ?
#
loop_
_entity_poly.entity_id
_entity_poly.type
_entity_poly.pdbx_seq_one_letter_code
_entity_poly.pdbx_strand_id
1 'polypeptide(L)'
;MRNSYLFTSESVSEGHPDKVSDQISDAIVDLFLAKDPEARVACETLTTTQRVVLAGEIRCKGVYENGEWAPGALKEIEQTVRGVVKDIGYAQEGFHWETLTFENHLHAQSAHIAQGVDAGDNKDEGAGDQGIMFGFACDETPDLMPATLDYSHKVLQRMAADRKSGAAPFLEPDAKSQITLRFANGKPVAATAVVVSTQHARGYDQGDKEAELKAYVKKVVADVLPAELLSDETVYHINPTGSFEIGGPDGDAGLTGRKIIVDTYGGAAPHGGGAFSGKDPTKVDRSAAYITRYLAKNIVAAGLARRCTIQLAYAIGVSEPLSLYVDTHGTGTIEDPSLEEAIRSIGKLGRLTPRGIREHLGLNKPIYRKSAAYGHFGRQAEGDFFPWEKTDLVEDLKAAVG
;
A
#
# COMPACT_ATOMS: atom_id res chain seq x y z
N MET A 1 0.38 -28.16 9.34
CA MET A 1 0.35 -27.38 8.06
C MET A 1 -0.12 -28.30 6.94
N ARG A 2 -0.81 -27.75 5.92
CA ARG A 2 -1.16 -28.53 4.70
C ARG A 2 0.14 -28.84 3.94
N ASN A 3 0.33 -30.11 3.53
CA ASN A 3 1.54 -30.51 2.83
C ASN A 3 1.63 -29.97 1.39
N SER A 4 0.48 -29.72 0.74
CA SER A 4 0.39 -29.09 -0.58
C SER A 4 -0.94 -28.33 -0.72
N TYR A 5 -0.89 -27.14 -1.37
CA TYR A 5 -2.06 -26.33 -1.65
C TYR A 5 -1.77 -25.31 -2.77
N LEU A 6 -2.85 -24.77 -3.37
CA LEU A 6 -2.78 -23.62 -4.25
C LEU A 6 -3.15 -22.37 -3.47
N PHE A 7 -2.43 -21.27 -3.73
CA PHE A 7 -2.77 -19.97 -3.20
C PHE A 7 -2.64 -18.92 -4.30
N THR A 8 -3.52 -17.91 -4.26
CA THR A 8 -3.61 -16.89 -5.29
C THR A 8 -3.67 -15.52 -4.65
N SER A 9 -2.93 -14.56 -5.20
CA SER A 9 -3.10 -13.14 -4.90
C SER A 9 -3.18 -12.35 -6.20
N GLU A 10 -3.79 -11.18 -6.10
CA GLU A 10 -3.91 -10.23 -7.21
C GLU A 10 -3.25 -8.90 -6.88
N SER A 11 -2.90 -8.15 -7.92
CA SER A 11 -2.45 -6.77 -7.85
C SER A 11 -3.09 -5.96 -8.95
N VAL A 12 -3.09 -4.64 -8.78
CA VAL A 12 -3.54 -3.67 -9.79
C VAL A 12 -2.47 -2.60 -9.99
N SER A 13 -2.41 -2.05 -11.21
CA SER A 13 -1.44 -1.03 -11.57
C SER A 13 -1.74 0.34 -10.95
N GLU A 14 -0.78 1.26 -11.06
CA GLU A 14 -0.95 2.66 -10.68
C GLU A 14 -2.09 3.36 -11.42
N GLY A 15 -2.48 2.86 -12.61
CA GLY A 15 -3.56 3.40 -13.43
C GLY A 15 -4.93 2.81 -13.13
N HIS A 16 -5.04 1.77 -12.29
CA HIS A 16 -6.34 1.27 -11.87
C HIS A 16 -7.15 2.38 -11.18
N PRO A 17 -8.47 2.53 -11.43
CA PRO A 17 -9.27 3.63 -10.90
C PRO A 17 -9.13 3.85 -9.40
N ASP A 18 -9.23 2.79 -8.60
CA ASP A 18 -9.06 2.89 -7.14
C ASP A 18 -7.63 3.32 -6.76
N LYS A 19 -6.60 2.88 -7.50
CA LYS A 19 -5.22 3.29 -7.22
C LYS A 19 -4.89 4.70 -7.71
N VAL A 20 -5.57 5.20 -8.73
CA VAL A 20 -5.57 6.63 -9.09
C VAL A 20 -6.10 7.46 -7.91
N SER A 21 -7.23 7.04 -7.33
CA SER A 21 -7.83 7.70 -6.16
C SER A 21 -6.92 7.65 -4.94
N ASP A 22 -6.31 6.50 -4.64
CA ASP A 22 -5.35 6.34 -3.53
C ASP A 22 -4.13 7.25 -3.69
N GLN A 23 -3.54 7.32 -4.90
CA GLN A 23 -2.38 8.16 -5.17
C GLN A 23 -2.70 9.65 -5.07
N ILE A 24 -3.90 10.07 -5.50
CA ILE A 24 -4.35 11.45 -5.34
C ILE A 24 -4.51 11.77 -3.85
N SER A 25 -5.21 10.93 -3.10
CA SER A 25 -5.42 11.11 -1.66
C SER A 25 -4.10 11.20 -0.90
N ASP A 26 -3.13 10.35 -1.18
CA ASP A 26 -1.80 10.39 -0.55
C ASP A 26 -0.93 11.56 -1.02
N ALA A 27 -1.09 12.03 -2.26
CA ALA A 27 -0.43 13.25 -2.71
C ALA A 27 -0.96 14.49 -1.96
N ILE A 28 -2.23 14.51 -1.59
CA ILE A 28 -2.81 15.55 -0.73
C ILE A 28 -2.27 15.45 0.70
N VAL A 29 -2.13 14.25 1.26
CA VAL A 29 -1.45 14.06 2.55
C VAL A 29 -0.04 14.62 2.51
N ASP A 30 0.74 14.27 1.49
CA ASP A 30 2.12 14.72 1.32
C ASP A 30 2.20 16.24 1.14
N LEU A 31 1.28 16.85 0.39
CA LEU A 31 1.20 18.28 0.18
C LEU A 31 1.06 19.05 1.51
N PHE A 32 0.19 18.56 2.41
CA PHE A 32 -0.04 19.22 3.69
C PHE A 32 1.05 18.94 4.71
N LEU A 33 1.58 17.70 4.77
CA LEU A 33 2.71 17.37 5.66
C LEU A 33 4.00 18.10 5.27
N ALA A 34 4.19 18.43 3.99
CA ALA A 34 5.31 19.26 3.55
C ALA A 34 5.24 20.71 4.07
N LYS A 35 4.04 21.22 4.36
CA LYS A 35 3.80 22.57 4.89
C LYS A 35 3.75 22.60 6.41
N ASP A 36 3.14 21.59 6.99
CA ASP A 36 2.96 21.43 8.43
C ASP A 36 3.11 19.94 8.81
N PRO A 37 4.24 19.54 9.43
CA PRO A 37 4.44 18.16 9.86
C PRO A 37 3.39 17.65 10.86
N GLU A 38 2.63 18.55 11.50
CA GLU A 38 1.53 18.22 12.40
C GLU A 38 0.16 18.35 11.73
N ALA A 39 0.10 18.49 10.40
CA ALA A 39 -1.17 18.53 9.67
C ALA A 39 -2.02 17.29 9.96
N ARG A 40 -3.33 17.49 10.06
CA ARG A 40 -4.32 16.43 10.16
C ARG A 40 -5.07 16.36 8.83
N VAL A 41 -5.06 15.20 8.23
CA VAL A 41 -5.65 14.98 6.90
C VAL A 41 -6.45 13.69 6.91
N ALA A 42 -7.69 13.79 6.47
CA ALA A 42 -8.52 12.67 6.06
C ALA A 42 -9.11 13.04 4.70
N CYS A 43 -8.50 12.57 3.63
CA CYS A 43 -8.85 12.92 2.25
C CYS A 43 -9.30 11.69 1.48
N GLU A 44 -10.57 11.64 1.13
CA GLU A 44 -11.17 10.64 0.26
C GLU A 44 -11.26 11.20 -1.16
N THR A 45 -10.93 10.37 -2.16
CA THR A 45 -10.98 10.72 -3.57
C THR A 45 -11.93 9.80 -4.31
N LEU A 46 -12.81 10.38 -5.13
CA LEU A 46 -13.57 9.69 -6.15
C LEU A 46 -13.04 10.09 -7.53
N THR A 47 -12.79 9.10 -8.38
CA THR A 47 -12.45 9.31 -9.79
C THR A 47 -13.46 8.61 -10.69
N THR A 48 -13.87 9.26 -11.77
CA THR A 48 -14.75 8.70 -12.81
C THR A 48 -14.50 9.44 -14.13
N THR A 49 -15.26 9.13 -15.19
CA THR A 49 -15.10 9.77 -16.52
C THR A 49 -14.95 11.29 -16.38
N GLN A 50 -13.80 11.82 -16.81
CA GLN A 50 -13.43 13.24 -16.82
C GLN A 50 -13.67 13.99 -15.51
N ARG A 51 -13.60 13.30 -14.34
CA ARG A 51 -13.91 13.93 -13.05
C ARG A 51 -13.06 13.36 -11.92
N VAL A 52 -12.63 14.26 -11.05
CA VAL A 52 -12.02 13.97 -9.75
C VAL A 52 -12.69 14.79 -8.68
N VAL A 53 -13.13 14.15 -7.60
CA VAL A 53 -13.78 14.79 -6.44
C VAL A 53 -12.97 14.45 -5.21
N LEU A 54 -12.57 15.47 -4.43
CA LEU A 54 -12.01 15.33 -3.10
C LEU A 54 -13.06 15.63 -2.05
N ALA A 55 -13.14 14.82 -1.01
CA ALA A 55 -13.97 15.06 0.18
C ALA A 55 -13.19 14.69 1.44
N GLY A 56 -13.52 15.32 2.56
CA GLY A 56 -12.90 15.00 3.84
C GLY A 56 -12.51 16.22 4.66
N GLU A 57 -11.60 16.01 5.61
CA GLU A 57 -11.31 16.98 6.66
C GLU A 57 -9.82 17.29 6.71
N ILE A 58 -9.52 18.58 6.96
CA ILE A 58 -8.15 19.08 7.04
C ILE A 58 -7.99 20.04 8.23
N ARG A 59 -6.84 19.91 8.88
CA ARG A 59 -6.27 20.91 9.78
C ARG A 59 -4.81 21.06 9.43
N CYS A 60 -4.43 22.19 8.86
CA CYS A 60 -3.07 22.48 8.43
C CYS A 60 -2.76 23.95 8.67
N LYS A 61 -1.80 24.22 9.55
CA LYS A 61 -1.40 25.58 9.91
C LYS A 61 -0.87 26.34 8.69
N GLY A 62 -1.35 27.56 8.51
CA GLY A 62 -0.94 28.43 7.41
C GLY A 62 -1.53 28.07 6.05
N VAL A 63 -2.41 27.06 5.97
CA VAL A 63 -3.05 26.63 4.71
C VAL A 63 -4.57 26.69 4.79
N TYR A 64 -5.14 26.19 5.88
CA TYR A 64 -6.58 26.23 6.12
C TYR A 64 -6.86 26.53 7.59
N GLU A 65 -7.28 27.74 7.90
CA GLU A 65 -7.50 28.23 9.25
C GLU A 65 -8.82 29.01 9.31
N ASN A 66 -9.55 28.89 10.42
CA ASN A 66 -10.80 29.60 10.67
C ASN A 66 -11.88 29.43 9.58
N GLY A 67 -11.85 28.31 8.85
CA GLY A 67 -12.79 28.04 7.75
C GLY A 67 -12.40 28.67 6.41
N GLU A 68 -11.22 29.27 6.31
CA GLU A 68 -10.76 29.93 5.09
C GLU A 68 -9.45 29.31 4.58
N TRP A 69 -9.34 29.21 3.25
CA TRP A 69 -8.13 28.77 2.56
C TRP A 69 -7.15 29.93 2.41
N ALA A 70 -5.87 29.63 2.66
CA ALA A 70 -4.80 30.58 2.35
C ALA A 70 -4.79 30.91 0.83
N PRO A 71 -4.37 32.12 0.46
CA PRO A 71 -4.30 32.51 -0.94
C PRO A 71 -3.47 31.51 -1.78
N GLY A 72 -4.06 30.98 -2.85
CA GLY A 72 -3.41 30.02 -3.75
C GLY A 72 -3.50 28.54 -3.32
N ALA A 73 -3.92 28.21 -2.10
CA ALA A 73 -3.98 26.82 -1.62
C ALA A 73 -4.89 25.92 -2.48
N LEU A 74 -6.07 26.40 -2.85
CA LEU A 74 -7.00 25.65 -3.74
C LEU A 74 -6.37 25.34 -5.10
N LYS A 75 -5.65 26.31 -5.67
CA LYS A 75 -4.94 26.11 -6.94
C LYS A 75 -3.83 25.07 -6.81
N GLU A 76 -3.11 25.08 -5.71
CA GLU A 76 -2.04 24.11 -5.45
C GLU A 76 -2.58 22.68 -5.26
N ILE A 77 -3.73 22.54 -4.57
CA ILE A 77 -4.46 21.27 -4.46
C ILE A 77 -4.83 20.75 -5.86
N GLU A 78 -5.46 21.57 -6.71
CA GLU A 78 -5.84 21.19 -8.06
C GLU A 78 -4.61 20.82 -8.90
N GLN A 79 -3.54 21.58 -8.82
CA GLN A 79 -2.28 21.28 -9.53
C GLN A 79 -1.66 19.96 -9.08
N THR A 80 -1.73 19.66 -7.79
CA THR A 80 -1.27 18.38 -7.24
C THR A 80 -2.09 17.23 -7.81
N VAL A 81 -3.42 17.32 -7.82
CA VAL A 81 -4.31 16.31 -8.41
C VAL A 81 -3.99 16.07 -9.89
N ARG A 82 -3.94 17.16 -10.68
CA ARG A 82 -3.61 17.07 -12.11
C ARG A 82 -2.22 16.52 -12.36
N GLY A 83 -1.25 16.85 -11.50
CA GLY A 83 0.11 16.32 -11.53
C GLY A 83 0.14 14.81 -11.33
N VAL A 84 -0.62 14.28 -10.37
CA VAL A 84 -0.74 12.82 -10.15
C VAL A 84 -1.29 12.12 -11.39
N VAL A 85 -2.41 12.61 -11.94
CA VAL A 85 -3.06 12.03 -13.13
C VAL A 85 -2.12 12.06 -14.33
N LYS A 86 -1.36 13.16 -14.51
CA LYS A 86 -0.35 13.31 -15.56
C LYS A 86 0.80 12.30 -15.40
N ASP A 87 1.34 12.16 -14.20
CA ASP A 87 2.47 11.26 -13.92
C ASP A 87 2.10 9.79 -14.09
N ILE A 88 0.85 9.43 -13.82
CA ILE A 88 0.30 8.10 -14.12
C ILE A 88 0.26 7.88 -15.63
N GLY A 89 0.02 8.92 -16.42
CA GLY A 89 0.02 8.88 -17.89
C GLY A 89 -1.38 9.01 -18.51
N TYR A 90 -2.37 9.51 -17.78
CA TYR A 90 -3.71 9.71 -18.32
C TYR A 90 -3.81 11.01 -19.13
N ALA A 91 -3.82 10.85 -20.45
CA ALA A 91 -4.11 11.88 -21.45
C ALA A 91 -5.09 11.32 -22.50
N GLN A 92 -6.13 10.59 -22.04
CA GLN A 92 -7.13 9.90 -22.85
C GLN A 92 -8.43 10.72 -22.93
N GLU A 93 -9.25 10.51 -23.97
CA GLU A 93 -10.49 11.25 -24.19
C GLU A 93 -11.42 11.21 -22.99
N GLY A 94 -11.61 10.04 -22.37
CA GLY A 94 -12.48 9.83 -21.23
C GLY A 94 -11.86 10.16 -19.86
N PHE A 95 -10.52 10.37 -19.78
CA PHE A 95 -9.84 10.79 -18.57
C PHE A 95 -8.50 11.46 -18.87
N HIS A 96 -8.46 12.81 -18.74
CA HIS A 96 -7.32 13.60 -19.16
C HIS A 96 -6.90 14.60 -18.08
N TRP A 97 -5.62 14.58 -17.70
CA TRP A 97 -5.07 15.38 -16.59
C TRP A 97 -5.32 16.90 -16.75
N GLU A 98 -5.36 17.41 -18.00
CA GLU A 98 -5.52 18.85 -18.28
C GLU A 98 -6.99 19.27 -18.28
N THR A 99 -7.89 18.43 -18.82
CA THR A 99 -9.28 18.79 -19.10
C THR A 99 -10.30 18.22 -18.14
N LEU A 100 -9.91 17.30 -17.23
CA LEU A 100 -10.82 16.76 -16.23
C LEU A 100 -11.44 17.86 -15.37
N THR A 101 -12.67 17.64 -14.91
CA THR A 101 -13.34 18.49 -13.92
C THR A 101 -12.83 18.12 -12.53
N PHE A 102 -12.37 19.13 -11.79
CA PHE A 102 -11.93 18.97 -10.42
C PHE A 102 -12.94 19.62 -9.46
N GLU A 103 -13.32 18.87 -8.42
CA GLU A 103 -14.20 19.34 -7.35
C GLU A 103 -13.54 19.13 -5.99
N ASN A 104 -13.51 20.18 -5.17
CA ASN A 104 -12.94 20.14 -3.84
C ASN A 104 -14.01 20.39 -2.77
N HIS A 105 -14.26 19.38 -1.94
CA HIS A 105 -15.16 19.40 -0.79
C HIS A 105 -14.42 19.15 0.53
N LEU A 106 -13.11 19.45 0.57
CA LEU A 106 -12.34 19.39 1.81
C LEU A 106 -12.76 20.56 2.72
N HIS A 107 -12.93 20.28 4.01
CA HIS A 107 -13.37 21.25 5.01
C HIS A 107 -12.59 21.11 6.33
N ALA A 108 -12.83 22.00 7.29
CA ALA A 108 -12.15 21.97 8.58
C ALA A 108 -12.50 20.71 9.40
N GLN A 109 -11.49 20.15 10.06
CA GLN A 109 -11.71 19.07 11.03
C GLN A 109 -12.64 19.54 12.17
N SER A 110 -13.58 18.69 12.58
CA SER A 110 -14.47 18.94 13.70
C SER A 110 -13.69 19.20 15.00
N ALA A 111 -14.07 20.26 15.73
CA ALA A 111 -13.46 20.59 17.02
C ALA A 111 -13.64 19.48 18.08
N HIS A 112 -14.71 18.70 17.99
CA HIS A 112 -14.97 17.58 18.92
C HIS A 112 -13.98 16.42 18.73
N ILE A 113 -13.60 16.13 17.49
CA ILE A 113 -12.59 15.10 17.19
C ILE A 113 -11.22 15.57 17.70
N ALA A 114 -10.86 16.83 17.44
CA ALA A 114 -9.60 17.39 17.91
C ALA A 114 -9.43 17.29 19.44
N GLN A 115 -10.49 17.57 20.21
CA GLN A 115 -10.47 17.55 21.68
C GLN A 115 -10.21 16.13 22.26
N GLY A 116 -10.67 15.08 21.58
CA GLY A 116 -10.47 13.68 22.03
C GLY A 116 -9.08 13.13 21.75
N VAL A 117 -8.40 13.67 20.74
CA VAL A 117 -7.16 13.12 20.14
C VAL A 117 -5.92 13.91 20.50
N ASP A 118 -6.03 15.26 20.61
CA ASP A 118 -4.87 16.11 20.88
C ASP A 118 -4.30 15.89 22.28
N ALA A 119 -2.96 15.96 22.38
CA ALA A 119 -2.27 15.93 23.67
C ALA A 119 -2.63 17.16 24.51
N GLY A 120 -2.79 16.97 25.81
CA GLY A 120 -2.96 18.04 26.80
C GLY A 120 -1.81 18.04 27.80
N ASP A 121 -1.81 19.02 28.73
CA ASP A 121 -0.72 19.21 29.70
C ASP A 121 -0.36 17.96 30.54
N ASN A 122 -1.27 17.00 30.68
CA ASN A 122 -1.09 15.74 31.42
C ASN A 122 -1.57 14.49 30.68
N LYS A 123 -1.81 14.56 29.35
CA LYS A 123 -2.33 13.46 28.54
C LYS A 123 -1.51 13.32 27.26
N ASP A 124 -0.98 12.11 27.03
CA ASP A 124 -0.39 11.75 25.76
C ASP A 124 -1.46 11.68 24.66
N GLU A 125 -1.05 11.82 23.40
CA GLU A 125 -1.95 11.74 22.26
C GLU A 125 -2.65 10.37 22.23
N GLY A 126 -3.99 10.39 22.28
CA GLY A 126 -4.80 9.19 22.19
C GLY A 126 -5.02 8.75 20.74
N ALA A 127 -5.35 7.47 20.56
CA ALA A 127 -5.76 6.99 19.23
C ALA A 127 -7.01 7.73 18.75
N GLY A 128 -7.00 8.14 17.48
CA GLY A 128 -8.11 8.89 16.88
C GLY A 128 -9.35 8.06 16.63
N ASP A 129 -9.22 6.76 16.66
CA ASP A 129 -10.31 5.80 16.51
C ASP A 129 -9.97 4.49 17.25
N GLN A 130 -10.98 3.64 17.44
CA GLN A 130 -10.77 2.24 17.78
C GLN A 130 -10.36 1.45 16.55
N GLY A 131 -9.63 0.34 16.72
CA GLY A 131 -9.31 -0.54 15.61
C GLY A 131 -8.35 -1.66 15.98
N ILE A 132 -8.23 -2.59 15.04
CA ILE A 132 -7.23 -3.66 15.05
C ILE A 132 -6.40 -3.55 13.79
N MET A 133 -5.08 -3.61 13.92
CA MET A 133 -4.15 -3.50 12.79
C MET A 133 -3.24 -4.71 12.79
N PHE A 134 -2.92 -5.20 11.59
CA PHE A 134 -2.10 -6.38 11.41
C PHE A 134 -0.84 -6.08 10.62
N GLY A 135 0.26 -6.68 11.06
CA GLY A 135 1.50 -6.80 10.31
C GLY A 135 1.80 -8.27 10.02
N PHE A 136 2.47 -8.51 8.90
CA PHE A 136 2.87 -9.85 8.50
C PHE A 136 4.23 -9.83 7.79
N ALA A 137 4.97 -10.91 7.94
CA ALA A 137 6.16 -11.24 7.15
C ALA A 137 6.31 -12.75 7.01
N CYS A 138 6.92 -13.19 5.91
CA CYS A 138 7.25 -14.59 5.68
C CYS A 138 8.51 -14.73 4.81
N ASP A 139 9.16 -15.89 4.88
CA ASP A 139 10.41 -16.21 4.16
C ASP A 139 10.17 -16.72 2.73
N GLU A 140 9.09 -16.31 2.09
CA GLU A 140 8.72 -16.77 0.74
C GLU A 140 9.47 -16.01 -0.35
N THR A 141 9.83 -14.74 -0.12
CA THR A 141 10.58 -13.88 -1.04
C THR A 141 11.68 -13.13 -0.30
N PRO A 142 12.69 -12.58 -1.00
CA PRO A 142 13.73 -11.74 -0.38
C PRO A 142 13.16 -10.50 0.36
N ASP A 143 12.02 -9.98 -0.09
CA ASP A 143 11.34 -8.83 0.53
C ASP A 143 10.51 -9.23 1.76
N LEU A 144 10.56 -10.52 2.13
CA LEU A 144 9.81 -11.10 3.25
C LEU A 144 8.29 -10.87 3.11
N MET A 145 7.78 -11.09 1.90
CA MET A 145 6.39 -10.95 1.49
C MET A 145 5.83 -12.27 0.97
N PRO A 146 4.48 -12.43 0.97
CA PRO A 146 3.82 -13.52 0.26
C PRO A 146 4.17 -13.52 -1.22
N ALA A 147 4.71 -14.62 -1.73
CA ALA A 147 5.24 -14.73 -3.08
C ALA A 147 4.18 -14.43 -4.17
N THR A 148 2.93 -14.86 -3.96
CA THR A 148 1.84 -14.60 -4.91
C THR A 148 1.57 -13.11 -5.11
N LEU A 149 1.58 -12.33 -4.04
CA LEU A 149 1.35 -10.90 -4.09
C LEU A 149 2.58 -10.15 -4.60
N ASP A 150 3.76 -10.48 -4.07
CA ASP A 150 5.02 -9.82 -4.41
C ASP A 150 5.29 -9.90 -5.93
N TYR A 151 5.15 -11.08 -6.52
CA TYR A 151 5.31 -11.23 -7.96
C TYR A 151 4.18 -10.56 -8.75
N SER A 152 2.94 -10.57 -8.25
CA SER A 152 1.85 -9.81 -8.88
C SER A 152 2.16 -8.32 -8.96
N HIS A 153 2.70 -7.72 -7.90
CA HIS A 153 3.15 -6.32 -7.91
C HIS A 153 4.30 -6.10 -8.89
N LYS A 154 5.33 -6.93 -8.84
CA LYS A 154 6.54 -6.79 -9.66
C LYS A 154 6.28 -6.90 -11.15
N VAL A 155 5.35 -7.77 -11.58
CA VAL A 155 4.91 -7.84 -12.98
C VAL A 155 4.35 -6.50 -13.43
N LEU A 156 3.43 -5.91 -12.68
CA LEU A 156 2.82 -4.63 -13.04
C LEU A 156 3.78 -3.44 -12.92
N GLN A 157 4.67 -3.45 -11.92
CA GLN A 157 5.73 -2.43 -11.81
C GLN A 157 6.65 -2.44 -13.03
N ARG A 158 7.04 -3.62 -13.51
CA ARG A 158 7.85 -3.75 -14.72
C ARG A 158 7.10 -3.26 -15.96
N MET A 159 5.84 -3.63 -16.13
CA MET A 159 5.02 -3.15 -17.24
C MET A 159 4.86 -1.63 -17.22
N ALA A 160 4.63 -1.02 -16.05
CA ALA A 160 4.53 0.42 -15.90
C ALA A 160 5.85 1.14 -16.24
N ALA A 161 6.99 0.57 -15.82
CA ALA A 161 8.31 1.09 -16.16
C ALA A 161 8.58 1.04 -17.68
N ASP A 162 8.25 -0.08 -18.32
CA ASP A 162 8.42 -0.26 -19.76
C ASP A 162 7.48 0.69 -20.55
N ARG A 163 6.25 0.90 -20.08
CA ARG A 163 5.33 1.91 -20.66
C ARG A 163 5.91 3.33 -20.56
N LYS A 164 6.32 3.74 -19.36
CA LYS A 164 6.84 5.10 -19.11
C LYS A 164 8.16 5.38 -19.82
N SER A 165 9.01 4.38 -20.00
CA SER A 165 10.27 4.52 -20.74
C SER A 165 10.09 4.48 -22.26
N GLY A 166 8.90 4.10 -22.76
CA GLY A 166 8.63 3.88 -24.17
C GLY A 166 9.15 2.53 -24.71
N ALA A 167 9.61 1.63 -23.85
CA ALA A 167 10.02 0.27 -24.23
C ALA A 167 8.81 -0.60 -24.67
N ALA A 168 7.62 -0.30 -24.15
CA ALA A 168 6.36 -0.93 -24.54
C ALA A 168 5.29 0.14 -24.76
N PRO A 169 5.35 0.91 -25.87
CA PRO A 169 4.51 2.09 -26.11
C PRO A 169 3.04 1.74 -26.40
N PHE A 170 2.72 0.47 -26.56
CA PHE A 170 1.37 -0.03 -26.74
C PHE A 170 0.62 -0.27 -25.43
N LEU A 171 1.30 -0.20 -24.29
CA LEU A 171 0.67 -0.32 -22.99
C LEU A 171 0.03 1.00 -22.57
N GLU A 172 -1.13 0.90 -21.93
CA GLU A 172 -1.85 2.00 -21.31
C GLU A 172 -1.83 1.86 -19.77
N PRO A 173 -2.26 2.88 -18.99
CA PRO A 173 -2.00 2.90 -17.54
C PRO A 173 -2.69 1.81 -16.72
N ASP A 174 -3.90 1.36 -17.11
CA ASP A 174 -4.68 0.41 -16.31
C ASP A 174 -4.29 -1.04 -16.59
N ALA A 175 -4.01 -1.78 -15.53
CA ALA A 175 -3.73 -3.20 -15.62
C ALA A 175 -4.00 -3.93 -14.30
N LYS A 176 -4.25 -5.22 -14.40
CA LYS A 176 -4.41 -6.15 -13.27
C LYS A 176 -3.55 -7.38 -13.50
N SER A 177 -3.00 -7.94 -12.42
CA SER A 177 -2.30 -9.22 -12.44
C SER A 177 -2.82 -10.12 -11.32
N GLN A 178 -2.80 -11.44 -11.56
CA GLN A 178 -3.12 -12.44 -10.57
C GLN A 178 -2.21 -13.63 -10.76
N ILE A 179 -1.57 -14.09 -9.69
CA ILE A 179 -0.64 -15.23 -9.73
C ILE A 179 -1.10 -16.29 -8.76
N THR A 180 -1.23 -17.52 -9.29
CA THR A 180 -1.52 -18.72 -8.51
C THR A 180 -0.28 -19.57 -8.41
N LEU A 181 0.21 -19.80 -7.19
CA LEU A 181 1.33 -20.69 -6.90
C LEU A 181 0.86 -21.96 -6.20
N ARG A 182 1.50 -23.07 -6.54
CA ARG A 182 1.46 -24.30 -5.78
C ARG A 182 2.55 -24.26 -4.70
N PHE A 183 2.12 -24.54 -3.48
CA PHE A 183 2.99 -24.65 -2.33
C PHE A 183 3.18 -26.10 -1.94
N ALA A 184 4.41 -26.43 -1.50
CA ALA A 184 4.73 -27.69 -0.85
C ALA A 184 5.57 -27.41 0.40
N ASN A 185 5.17 -27.97 1.55
CA ASN A 185 5.84 -27.76 2.84
C ASN A 185 6.07 -26.27 3.19
N GLY A 186 5.10 -25.41 2.84
CA GLY A 186 5.14 -23.98 3.12
C GLY A 186 6.04 -23.15 2.19
N LYS A 187 6.55 -23.72 1.10
CA LYS A 187 7.36 -23.03 0.08
C LYS A 187 6.65 -23.05 -1.28
N PRO A 188 6.73 -21.95 -2.07
CA PRO A 188 6.23 -21.94 -3.43
C PRO A 188 7.11 -22.86 -4.30
N VAL A 189 6.48 -23.73 -5.11
CA VAL A 189 7.18 -24.73 -5.93
C VAL A 189 6.81 -24.69 -7.41
N ALA A 190 5.70 -24.08 -7.79
CA ALA A 190 5.33 -23.91 -9.19
C ALA A 190 4.29 -22.80 -9.36
N ALA A 191 4.39 -22.04 -10.43
CA ALA A 191 3.32 -21.15 -10.89
C ALA A 191 2.36 -21.95 -11.78
N THR A 192 1.12 -22.10 -11.32
CA THR A 192 0.11 -22.89 -12.05
C THR A 192 -0.75 -22.04 -12.98
N ALA A 193 -0.98 -20.78 -12.61
CA ALA A 193 -1.72 -19.83 -13.46
C ALA A 193 -1.21 -18.41 -13.26
N VAL A 194 -1.15 -17.67 -14.36
CA VAL A 194 -0.84 -16.22 -14.41
C VAL A 194 -1.93 -15.54 -15.23
N VAL A 195 -2.63 -14.60 -14.61
CA VAL A 195 -3.61 -13.75 -15.29
C VAL A 195 -3.05 -12.35 -15.38
N VAL A 196 -3.05 -11.73 -16.57
CA VAL A 196 -2.73 -10.33 -16.77
C VAL A 196 -3.79 -9.72 -17.69
N SER A 197 -4.51 -8.72 -17.19
CA SER A 197 -5.40 -7.89 -17.99
C SER A 197 -4.78 -6.50 -18.04
N THR A 198 -4.43 -6.03 -19.23
CA THR A 198 -3.76 -4.73 -19.40
C THR A 198 -4.45 -3.90 -20.48
N GLN A 199 -4.70 -2.66 -20.17
CA GLN A 199 -5.16 -1.67 -21.12
C GLN A 199 -4.07 -1.48 -22.19
N HIS A 200 -4.49 -1.31 -23.45
CA HIS A 200 -3.59 -1.26 -24.58
C HIS A 200 -4.05 -0.24 -25.64
N ALA A 201 -3.13 0.20 -26.46
CA ALA A 201 -3.37 1.03 -27.61
C ALA A 201 -4.31 0.31 -28.61
N ARG A 202 -5.01 1.09 -29.40
CA ARG A 202 -5.99 0.60 -30.37
C ARG A 202 -5.43 -0.47 -31.31
N GLY A 203 -6.19 -1.56 -31.43
CA GLY A 203 -5.91 -2.68 -32.35
C GLY A 203 -4.94 -3.73 -31.80
N TYR A 204 -4.54 -3.68 -30.51
CA TYR A 204 -3.74 -4.72 -29.83
C TYR A 204 -4.59 -5.88 -29.26
N ASP A 205 -5.83 -5.97 -29.70
CA ASP A 205 -6.80 -7.02 -29.37
C ASP A 205 -6.96 -8.09 -30.47
N GLN A 206 -6.19 -7.99 -31.57
CA GLN A 206 -6.31 -8.92 -32.70
C GLN A 206 -5.03 -9.06 -33.52
N GLY A 207 -4.88 -10.22 -34.18
CA GLY A 207 -3.82 -10.51 -35.15
C GLY A 207 -2.40 -10.47 -34.55
N ASP A 208 -1.45 -9.96 -35.33
CA ASP A 208 -0.05 -9.93 -34.95
C ASP A 208 0.21 -9.03 -33.74
N LYS A 209 -0.56 -7.95 -33.56
CA LYS A 209 -0.44 -7.05 -32.41
C LYS A 209 -0.90 -7.71 -31.12
N GLU A 210 -1.97 -8.48 -31.15
CA GLU A 210 -2.38 -9.29 -29.99
C GLU A 210 -1.31 -10.31 -29.63
N ALA A 211 -0.73 -10.97 -30.63
CA ALA A 211 0.37 -11.92 -30.42
C ALA A 211 1.62 -11.23 -29.82
N GLU A 212 1.95 -10.02 -30.28
CA GLU A 212 3.04 -9.18 -29.74
C GLU A 212 2.77 -8.85 -28.25
N LEU A 213 1.58 -8.37 -27.90
CA LEU A 213 1.19 -8.07 -26.53
C LEU A 213 1.31 -9.33 -25.63
N LYS A 214 0.79 -10.46 -26.08
CA LYS A 214 0.85 -11.71 -25.33
C LYS A 214 2.28 -12.22 -25.15
N ALA A 215 3.12 -12.11 -26.16
CA ALA A 215 4.54 -12.48 -26.08
C ALA A 215 5.31 -11.56 -25.11
N TYR A 216 5.05 -10.24 -25.16
CA TYR A 216 5.62 -9.28 -24.23
C TYR A 216 5.26 -9.59 -22.77
N VAL A 217 3.97 -9.82 -22.47
CA VAL A 217 3.54 -10.14 -21.10
C VAL A 217 4.20 -11.42 -20.61
N LYS A 218 4.25 -12.48 -21.43
CA LYS A 218 4.95 -13.73 -21.05
C LYS A 218 6.43 -13.48 -20.75
N LYS A 219 7.10 -12.64 -21.54
CA LYS A 219 8.48 -12.24 -21.29
C LYS A 219 8.62 -11.51 -19.95
N VAL A 220 7.76 -10.55 -19.66
CA VAL A 220 7.78 -9.84 -18.35
C VAL A 220 7.61 -10.80 -17.19
N VAL A 221 6.67 -11.76 -17.30
CA VAL A 221 6.49 -12.79 -16.26
C VAL A 221 7.74 -13.63 -16.08
N ALA A 222 8.38 -14.04 -17.17
CA ALA A 222 9.62 -14.82 -17.13
C ALA A 222 10.83 -14.04 -16.56
N ASP A 223 10.85 -12.71 -16.78
CA ASP A 223 11.89 -11.83 -16.22
C ASP A 223 11.68 -11.58 -14.71
N VAL A 224 10.44 -11.68 -14.20
CA VAL A 224 10.06 -11.35 -12.82
C VAL A 224 10.01 -12.57 -11.90
N LEU A 225 9.41 -13.66 -12.34
CA LEU A 225 9.28 -14.87 -11.53
C LEU A 225 10.58 -15.70 -11.58
N PRO A 226 10.99 -16.32 -10.47
CA PRO A 226 12.06 -17.32 -10.48
C PRO A 226 11.80 -18.40 -11.54
N ALA A 227 12.83 -18.72 -12.33
CA ALA A 227 12.68 -19.65 -13.45
C ALA A 227 12.22 -21.05 -13.01
N GLU A 228 12.59 -21.47 -11.81
CA GLU A 228 12.18 -22.76 -11.21
C GLU A 228 10.68 -22.84 -10.89
N LEU A 229 9.98 -21.72 -10.83
CA LEU A 229 8.53 -21.71 -10.64
C LEU A 229 7.76 -21.84 -11.96
N LEU A 230 8.38 -21.56 -13.09
CA LEU A 230 7.75 -21.60 -14.41
C LEU A 230 8.00 -22.92 -15.13
N SER A 231 7.01 -23.40 -15.85
CA SER A 231 7.11 -24.59 -16.70
C SER A 231 6.14 -24.53 -17.87
N ASP A 232 6.19 -25.51 -18.76
CA ASP A 232 5.22 -25.63 -19.86
C ASP A 232 3.77 -25.89 -19.37
N GLU A 233 3.61 -26.30 -18.10
CA GLU A 233 2.30 -26.47 -17.46
C GLU A 233 1.72 -25.16 -16.92
N THR A 234 2.48 -24.06 -16.89
CA THR A 234 2.01 -22.75 -16.42
C THR A 234 0.98 -22.19 -17.41
N VAL A 235 -0.24 -22.00 -16.95
CA VAL A 235 -1.35 -21.48 -17.78
C VAL A 235 -1.33 -19.95 -17.75
N TYR A 236 -1.35 -19.33 -18.94
CA TYR A 236 -1.42 -17.87 -19.08
C TYR A 236 -2.78 -17.43 -19.59
N HIS A 237 -3.41 -16.51 -18.87
CA HIS A 237 -4.62 -15.78 -19.26
C HIS A 237 -4.27 -14.31 -19.48
N ILE A 238 -4.01 -13.92 -20.73
CA ILE A 238 -3.63 -12.54 -21.07
C ILE A 238 -4.77 -11.92 -21.87
N ASN A 239 -5.36 -10.83 -21.33
CA ASN A 239 -6.57 -10.19 -21.86
C ASN A 239 -7.63 -11.23 -22.29
N PRO A 240 -8.10 -12.11 -21.39
CA PRO A 240 -8.97 -13.21 -21.77
C PRO A 240 -10.34 -12.77 -22.31
N THR A 241 -10.73 -11.52 -22.06
CA THR A 241 -11.98 -10.91 -22.59
C THR A 241 -11.80 -10.27 -23.95
N GLY A 242 -10.59 -10.27 -24.52
CA GLY A 242 -10.25 -9.61 -25.79
C GLY A 242 -9.81 -8.16 -25.60
N SER A 243 -10.59 -7.22 -26.13
CA SER A 243 -10.23 -5.80 -26.13
C SER A 243 -10.26 -5.16 -24.75
N PHE A 244 -9.22 -4.35 -24.45
CA PHE A 244 -9.15 -3.50 -23.28
C PHE A 244 -8.55 -2.13 -23.68
N GLU A 245 -9.24 -1.43 -24.55
CA GLU A 245 -8.81 -0.10 -25.03
C GLU A 245 -9.25 1.02 -24.05
N ILE A 246 -10.44 0.92 -23.48
CA ILE A 246 -10.96 1.87 -22.46
C ILE A 246 -10.68 1.30 -21.08
N GLY A 247 -9.96 2.05 -20.27
CA GLY A 247 -9.62 1.66 -18.90
C GLY A 247 -9.50 2.86 -17.97
N GLY A 248 -9.02 2.62 -16.76
CA GLY A 248 -8.93 3.64 -15.74
C GLY A 248 -10.28 4.22 -15.34
N PRO A 249 -10.32 5.46 -14.82
CA PRO A 249 -11.55 6.12 -14.34
C PRO A 249 -12.63 6.31 -15.41
N ASP A 250 -12.31 6.20 -16.67
CA ASP A 250 -13.32 6.19 -17.76
C ASP A 250 -14.03 4.84 -17.88
N GLY A 251 -13.32 3.76 -17.64
CA GLY A 251 -13.90 2.41 -17.68
C GLY A 251 -14.71 2.04 -16.43
N ASP A 252 -14.26 2.47 -15.26
CA ASP A 252 -14.91 2.21 -13.96
C ASP A 252 -14.55 3.30 -12.96
N ALA A 253 -15.45 3.57 -12.01
CA ALA A 253 -15.21 4.55 -10.97
C ALA A 253 -14.21 4.04 -9.93
N GLY A 254 -13.29 4.93 -9.50
CA GLY A 254 -12.33 4.68 -8.43
C GLY A 254 -12.69 5.38 -7.13
N LEU A 255 -12.35 4.76 -6.02
CA LEU A 255 -12.49 5.32 -4.68
C LEU A 255 -11.26 4.99 -3.83
N THR A 256 -10.85 5.93 -2.98
CA THR A 256 -9.82 5.71 -1.96
C THR A 256 -10.20 4.53 -1.07
N GLY A 257 -9.21 3.66 -0.77
CA GLY A 257 -9.36 2.60 0.21
C GLY A 257 -10.14 1.36 -0.25
N ARG A 258 -10.32 1.16 -1.56
CA ARG A 258 -10.99 -0.03 -2.11
C ARG A 258 -10.05 -1.16 -2.54
N LYS A 259 -8.74 -1.01 -2.31
CA LYS A 259 -7.72 -2.02 -2.64
C LYS A 259 -6.86 -2.40 -1.43
N ILE A 260 -7.46 -2.39 -0.22
CA ILE A 260 -6.75 -2.60 1.05
C ILE A 260 -6.05 -3.96 1.15
N ILE A 261 -6.54 -4.99 0.49
CA ILE A 261 -5.90 -6.31 0.47
C ILE A 261 -4.70 -6.33 -0.49
N VAL A 262 -4.80 -5.64 -1.63
CA VAL A 262 -3.67 -5.41 -2.55
C VAL A 262 -2.59 -4.56 -1.87
N ASP A 263 -3.00 -3.57 -1.08
CA ASP A 263 -2.10 -2.67 -0.35
C ASP A 263 -1.30 -3.37 0.76
N THR A 264 -1.74 -4.54 1.21
CA THR A 264 -1.18 -5.24 2.37
C THR A 264 -0.57 -6.59 2.00
N TYR A 265 -1.29 -7.70 2.15
CA TYR A 265 -0.69 -9.04 2.05
C TYR A 265 -1.41 -9.98 1.07
N GLY A 266 -2.31 -9.49 0.21
CA GLY A 266 -2.96 -10.28 -0.84
C GLY A 266 -3.79 -11.46 -0.33
N GLY A 267 -4.32 -11.37 0.90
CA GLY A 267 -5.10 -12.42 1.55
C GLY A 267 -4.28 -13.45 2.32
N ALA A 268 -2.95 -13.32 2.37
CA ALA A 268 -2.08 -14.25 3.12
C ALA A 268 -2.07 -13.98 4.63
N ALA A 269 -2.55 -12.82 5.06
CA ALA A 269 -2.67 -12.43 6.46
C ALA A 269 -4.04 -11.76 6.72
N PRO A 270 -4.49 -11.70 7.98
CA PRO A 270 -5.67 -10.93 8.37
C PRO A 270 -5.53 -9.44 8.03
N HIS A 271 -6.67 -8.74 7.95
CA HIS A 271 -6.75 -7.30 7.77
C HIS A 271 -7.76 -6.71 8.74
N GLY A 272 -7.45 -5.57 9.35
CA GLY A 272 -8.33 -4.89 10.30
C GLY A 272 -9.47 -4.10 9.66
N GLY A 273 -9.41 -3.86 8.35
CA GLY A 273 -10.44 -3.15 7.56
C GLY A 273 -10.11 -1.68 7.28
N GLY A 274 -9.16 -1.07 7.99
CA GLY A 274 -8.78 0.33 7.80
C GLY A 274 -7.95 0.55 6.53
N ALA A 275 -8.35 1.52 5.70
CA ALA A 275 -7.56 1.98 4.57
C ALA A 275 -6.40 2.88 5.03
N PHE A 276 -5.32 2.95 4.24
CA PHE A 276 -4.14 3.76 4.53
C PHE A 276 -4.17 5.11 3.81
N SER A 277 -4.37 5.08 2.49
CA SER A 277 -4.30 6.28 1.65
C SER A 277 -5.29 7.34 2.08
N GLY A 278 -4.87 8.59 1.99
CA GLY A 278 -5.66 9.76 2.39
C GLY A 278 -5.60 10.10 3.89
N LYS A 279 -4.97 9.27 4.71
CA LYS A 279 -4.85 9.47 6.16
C LYS A 279 -3.44 9.93 6.55
N ASP A 280 -3.33 10.99 7.35
CA ASP A 280 -2.07 11.37 7.99
C ASP A 280 -1.67 10.32 9.07
N PRO A 281 -0.38 10.30 9.51
CA PRO A 281 0.13 9.24 10.37
C PRO A 281 -0.39 9.25 11.81
N THR A 282 -1.24 10.16 12.21
CA THR A 282 -1.90 10.10 13.52
C THR A 282 -3.02 9.07 13.57
N LYS A 283 -3.53 8.67 12.40
CA LYS A 283 -4.53 7.61 12.27
C LYS A 283 -3.84 6.26 12.44
N VAL A 284 -4.22 5.54 13.51
CA VAL A 284 -3.64 4.22 13.84
C VAL A 284 -3.88 3.17 12.77
N ASP A 285 -4.95 3.27 11.98
CA ASP A 285 -5.18 2.42 10.81
C ASP A 285 -3.95 2.35 9.91
N ARG A 286 -3.24 3.48 9.74
CA ARG A 286 -2.03 3.57 8.94
C ARG A 286 -0.78 3.32 9.77
N SER A 287 -0.52 4.10 10.80
CA SER A 287 0.73 4.06 11.56
C SER A 287 0.92 2.74 12.30
N ALA A 288 -0.13 2.19 12.92
CA ALA A 288 -0.03 0.91 13.60
C ALA A 288 0.09 -0.29 12.65
N ALA A 289 -0.51 -0.23 11.46
CA ALA A 289 -0.24 -1.23 10.42
C ALA A 289 1.22 -1.19 9.94
N TYR A 290 1.82 -0.02 9.86
CA TYR A 290 3.23 0.13 9.48
C TYR A 290 4.18 -0.40 10.56
N ILE A 291 3.96 -0.07 11.83
CA ILE A 291 4.82 -0.59 12.90
C ILE A 291 4.65 -2.10 13.08
N THR A 292 3.45 -2.67 12.92
CA THR A 292 3.25 -4.12 12.99
C THR A 292 3.96 -4.85 11.83
N ARG A 293 3.97 -4.27 10.61
CA ARG A 293 4.81 -4.77 9.50
C ARG A 293 6.30 -4.71 9.85
N TYR A 294 6.77 -3.59 10.37
CA TYR A 294 8.16 -3.41 10.77
C TYR A 294 8.60 -4.46 11.79
N LEU A 295 7.80 -4.71 12.82
CA LEU A 295 8.07 -5.71 13.85
C LEU A 295 8.07 -7.14 13.27
N ALA A 296 7.02 -7.51 12.52
CA ALA A 296 6.94 -8.83 11.89
C ALA A 296 8.11 -9.10 10.95
N LYS A 297 8.51 -8.10 10.16
CA LYS A 297 9.66 -8.19 9.23
C LYS A 297 10.97 -8.40 9.99
N ASN A 298 11.19 -7.68 11.08
CA ASN A 298 12.39 -7.81 11.89
C ASN A 298 12.47 -9.19 12.60
N ILE A 299 11.34 -9.75 13.07
CA ILE A 299 11.31 -11.11 13.65
C ILE A 299 11.72 -12.15 12.61
N VAL A 300 11.18 -12.09 11.40
CA VAL A 300 11.53 -13.04 10.34
C VAL A 300 12.96 -12.81 9.84
N ALA A 301 13.41 -11.56 9.69
CA ALA A 301 14.78 -11.23 9.32
C ALA A 301 15.80 -11.67 10.37
N ALA A 302 15.43 -11.65 11.67
CA ALA A 302 16.27 -12.17 12.76
C ALA A 302 16.40 -13.72 12.76
N GLY A 303 15.62 -14.42 11.93
CA GLY A 303 15.54 -15.88 11.92
C GLY A 303 14.78 -16.47 13.10
N LEU A 304 14.04 -15.65 13.85
CA LEU A 304 13.27 -16.08 15.01
C LEU A 304 11.96 -16.80 14.62
N ALA A 305 11.47 -16.57 13.40
CA ALA A 305 10.37 -17.30 12.81
C ALA A 305 10.48 -17.29 11.28
N ARG A 306 9.81 -18.23 10.60
CA ARG A 306 9.68 -18.21 9.14
C ARG A 306 8.44 -17.44 8.67
N ARG A 307 7.46 -17.31 9.53
CA ARG A 307 6.21 -16.54 9.33
C ARG A 307 5.86 -15.88 10.64
N CYS A 308 5.39 -14.64 10.56
CA CYS A 308 4.99 -13.91 11.74
C CYS A 308 3.82 -12.98 11.41
N THR A 309 2.74 -13.12 12.17
CA THR A 309 1.62 -12.18 12.20
C THR A 309 1.67 -11.41 13.52
N ILE A 310 1.53 -10.10 13.47
CA ILE A 310 1.41 -9.24 14.66
C ILE A 310 0.09 -8.48 14.58
N GLN A 311 -0.63 -8.41 15.71
CA GLN A 311 -1.81 -7.56 15.86
C GLN A 311 -1.56 -6.53 16.96
N LEU A 312 -1.93 -5.28 16.67
CA LEU A 312 -2.14 -4.22 17.66
C LEU A 312 -3.62 -3.83 17.69
N ALA A 313 -4.13 -3.48 18.87
CA ALA A 313 -5.48 -2.99 19.05
C ALA A 313 -5.49 -1.69 19.86
N TYR A 314 -6.35 -0.75 19.47
CA TYR A 314 -6.51 0.54 20.15
C TYR A 314 -7.96 0.83 20.46
N ALA A 315 -8.18 1.62 21.52
CA ALA A 315 -9.46 2.25 21.83
C ALA A 315 -9.36 3.77 21.56
N ILE A 316 -10.44 4.36 21.08
CA ILE A 316 -10.50 5.81 20.84
C ILE A 316 -10.11 6.60 22.10
N GLY A 317 -9.27 7.60 21.95
CA GLY A 317 -8.81 8.46 23.04
C GLY A 317 -7.83 7.83 24.03
N VAL A 318 -7.43 6.56 23.83
CA VAL A 318 -6.43 5.85 24.64
C VAL A 318 -5.11 5.80 23.88
N SER A 319 -4.01 6.18 24.54
CA SER A 319 -2.69 6.23 23.89
C SER A 319 -2.02 4.86 23.82
N GLU A 320 -2.08 4.05 24.87
CA GLU A 320 -1.49 2.72 24.88
C GLU A 320 -2.33 1.73 24.09
N PRO A 321 -1.70 0.79 23.36
CA PRO A 321 -2.44 -0.30 22.74
C PRO A 321 -3.10 -1.19 23.82
N LEU A 322 -4.33 -1.65 23.53
CA LEU A 322 -5.05 -2.59 24.39
C LEU A 322 -4.38 -3.96 24.43
N SER A 323 -3.76 -4.35 23.30
CA SER A 323 -3.08 -5.63 23.15
C SER A 323 -1.98 -5.55 22.10
N LEU A 324 -0.94 -6.34 22.32
CA LEU A 324 0.03 -6.79 21.33
C LEU A 324 -0.04 -8.32 21.31
N TYR A 325 -0.32 -8.88 20.15
CA TYR A 325 -0.40 -10.32 19.91
C TYR A 325 0.56 -10.72 18.80
N VAL A 326 1.30 -11.80 19.02
CA VAL A 326 2.23 -12.39 18.05
C VAL A 326 1.81 -13.83 17.76
N ASP A 327 1.81 -14.22 16.48
CA ASP A 327 1.60 -15.59 16.03
C ASP A 327 2.66 -15.93 14.98
N THR A 328 3.56 -16.82 15.31
CA THR A 328 4.59 -17.35 14.40
C THR A 328 4.10 -18.54 13.57
N HIS A 329 2.82 -18.90 13.65
CA HIS A 329 2.22 -20.03 12.93
C HIS A 329 2.93 -21.36 13.19
N GLY A 330 3.48 -21.54 14.39
CA GLY A 330 4.26 -22.72 14.76
C GLY A 330 5.62 -22.83 14.05
N THR A 331 6.15 -21.71 13.52
CA THR A 331 7.46 -21.63 12.87
C THR A 331 8.50 -20.92 13.74
N GLY A 332 8.11 -20.44 14.91
CA GLY A 332 8.97 -19.75 15.85
C GLY A 332 10.09 -20.66 16.39
N THR A 333 11.26 -20.08 16.64
CA THR A 333 12.37 -20.74 17.34
C THR A 333 12.22 -20.63 18.85
N ILE A 334 11.35 -19.72 19.30
CA ILE A 334 10.93 -19.52 20.69
C ILE A 334 9.40 -19.40 20.75
N GLU A 335 8.84 -19.46 21.95
CA GLU A 335 7.39 -19.32 22.18
C GLU A 335 6.90 -17.89 21.84
N ASP A 336 5.70 -17.77 21.24
CA ASP A 336 5.12 -16.49 20.85
C ASP A 336 5.00 -15.46 22.00
N PRO A 337 4.62 -15.83 23.25
CA PRO A 337 4.63 -14.89 24.38
C PRO A 337 6.01 -14.31 24.69
N SER A 338 7.08 -15.08 24.49
CA SER A 338 8.45 -14.59 24.70
C SER A 338 8.83 -13.54 23.66
N LEU A 339 8.31 -13.64 22.43
CA LEU A 339 8.47 -12.59 21.41
C LEU A 339 7.72 -11.31 21.78
N GLU A 340 6.51 -11.42 22.35
CA GLU A 340 5.77 -10.26 22.84
C GLU A 340 6.52 -9.53 23.97
N GLU A 341 7.10 -10.26 24.91
CA GLU A 341 7.93 -9.71 25.99
C GLU A 341 9.21 -9.06 25.43
N ALA A 342 9.88 -9.72 24.50
CA ALA A 342 11.06 -9.19 23.82
C ALA A 342 10.74 -7.85 23.14
N ILE A 343 9.66 -7.75 22.36
CA ILE A 343 9.23 -6.50 21.71
C ILE A 343 9.04 -5.39 22.76
N ARG A 344 8.34 -5.68 23.86
CA ARG A 344 8.08 -4.71 24.94
C ARG A 344 9.35 -4.26 25.67
N SER A 345 10.39 -5.08 25.70
CA SER A 345 11.65 -4.81 26.39
C SER A 345 12.65 -3.97 25.58
N ILE A 346 12.45 -3.83 24.25
CA ILE A 346 13.36 -3.09 23.39
C ILE A 346 13.20 -1.58 23.61
N GLY A 347 14.09 -0.98 24.37
CA GLY A 347 14.06 0.44 24.68
C GLY A 347 14.14 1.36 23.47
N LYS A 348 14.86 0.96 22.40
CA LYS A 348 14.98 1.69 21.15
C LYS A 348 13.62 1.83 20.40
N LEU A 349 12.74 0.82 20.55
CA LEU A 349 11.41 0.86 19.95
C LEU A 349 10.51 1.92 20.61
N GLY A 350 10.74 2.23 21.89
CA GLY A 350 9.91 3.14 22.63
C GLY A 350 8.52 2.56 22.91
N ARG A 351 7.56 3.46 23.09
CA ARG A 351 6.16 3.09 23.34
C ARG A 351 5.40 2.91 22.03
N LEU A 352 4.55 1.90 21.96
CA LEU A 352 3.66 1.66 20.80
C LEU A 352 2.40 2.57 20.85
N THR A 353 2.54 3.79 21.31
CA THR A 353 1.50 4.83 21.24
C THR A 353 1.48 5.46 19.84
N PRO A 354 0.38 6.11 19.41
CA PRO A 354 0.34 6.78 18.11
C PRO A 354 1.53 7.73 17.88
N ARG A 355 1.89 8.53 18.88
CA ARG A 355 3.06 9.42 18.83
C ARG A 355 4.37 8.64 18.77
N GLY A 356 4.56 7.65 19.65
CA GLY A 356 5.79 6.84 19.69
C GLY A 356 6.05 6.13 18.35
N ILE A 357 5.03 5.60 17.70
CA ILE A 357 5.14 5.01 16.37
C ILE A 357 5.56 6.04 15.32
N ARG A 358 4.93 7.21 15.30
CA ARG A 358 5.27 8.28 14.35
C ARG A 358 6.71 8.75 14.50
N GLU A 359 7.17 8.93 15.75
CA GLU A 359 8.54 9.35 16.07
C GLU A 359 9.55 8.25 15.69
N HIS A 360 9.29 7.00 16.08
CA HIS A 360 10.18 5.87 15.79
C HIS A 360 10.39 5.65 14.29
N LEU A 361 9.30 5.65 13.51
CA LEU A 361 9.35 5.44 12.07
C LEU A 361 9.57 6.74 11.27
N GLY A 362 9.55 7.91 11.91
CA GLY A 362 9.74 9.22 11.23
C GLY A 362 8.64 9.53 10.22
N LEU A 363 7.37 9.31 10.60
CA LEU A 363 6.23 9.35 9.69
C LEU A 363 5.69 10.76 9.38
N ASN A 364 6.06 11.80 10.13
CA ASN A 364 5.58 13.17 9.92
C ASN A 364 6.32 13.86 8.75
N LYS A 365 6.30 13.22 7.58
CA LYS A 365 7.01 13.64 6.37
C LYS A 365 6.18 13.34 5.12
N PRO A 366 6.42 14.02 3.98
CA PRO A 366 5.75 13.75 2.72
C PRO A 366 6.34 12.49 2.04
N ILE A 367 5.93 11.30 2.50
CA ILE A 367 6.48 10.01 2.08
C ILE A 367 5.42 9.02 1.56
N TYR A 368 4.16 9.46 1.45
CA TYR A 368 3.02 8.55 1.31
C TYR A 368 2.62 8.25 -0.12
N ARG A 369 2.69 9.22 -1.05
CA ARG A 369 2.31 8.99 -2.43
C ARG A 369 3.01 7.78 -3.07
N LYS A 370 4.30 7.58 -2.78
CA LYS A 370 5.06 6.43 -3.29
C LYS A 370 4.52 5.08 -2.81
N SER A 371 3.85 5.03 -1.68
CA SER A 371 3.28 3.79 -1.13
C SER A 371 1.89 3.46 -1.69
N ALA A 372 1.21 4.43 -2.30
CA ALA A 372 -0.18 4.31 -2.72
C ALA A 372 -0.40 3.41 -3.96
N ALA A 373 0.64 2.86 -4.56
CA ALA A 373 0.55 1.89 -5.66
C ALA A 373 1.56 0.76 -5.49
N TYR A 374 1.21 -0.44 -5.95
CA TYR A 374 2.05 -1.65 -5.89
C TYR A 374 2.37 -2.12 -4.46
N GLY A 375 1.43 -1.92 -3.53
CA GLY A 375 1.53 -2.31 -2.13
C GLY A 375 2.33 -1.35 -1.25
N HIS A 376 1.89 -1.22 0.00
CA HIS A 376 2.59 -0.44 1.02
C HIS A 376 3.78 -1.22 1.61
N PHE A 377 3.78 -2.55 1.47
CA PHE A 377 4.77 -3.47 2.04
C PHE A 377 5.56 -4.20 0.95
N GLY A 378 6.70 -4.79 1.34
CA GLY A 378 7.60 -5.46 0.39
C GLY A 378 8.42 -4.49 -0.45
N ARG A 379 8.62 -3.28 0.03
CA ARG A 379 9.39 -2.24 -0.64
C ARG A 379 10.80 -2.14 -0.06
N GLN A 380 11.69 -1.48 -0.79
CA GLN A 380 13.02 -1.17 -0.27
C GLN A 380 13.01 0.15 0.49
N ALA A 381 13.53 0.14 1.72
CA ALA A 381 13.74 1.37 2.47
C ALA A 381 14.82 2.22 1.77
N GLU A 382 14.46 3.42 1.32
CA GLU A 382 15.35 4.33 0.60
C GLU A 382 15.18 5.76 1.10
N GLY A 383 16.23 6.31 1.70
CA GLY A 383 16.17 7.62 2.35
C GLY A 383 15.08 7.65 3.43
N ASP A 384 14.11 8.55 3.29
CA ASP A 384 12.97 8.65 4.19
C ASP A 384 11.80 7.73 3.80
N PHE A 385 11.81 7.12 2.59
CA PHE A 385 10.72 6.31 2.09
C PHE A 385 10.73 4.90 2.67
N PHE A 386 9.55 4.37 2.94
CA PHE A 386 9.31 3.01 3.46
C PHE A 386 10.08 2.68 4.74
N PRO A 387 10.11 3.57 5.76
CA PRO A 387 10.90 3.34 6.98
C PRO A 387 10.46 2.07 7.74
N TRP A 388 9.22 1.64 7.56
CA TRP A 388 8.67 0.38 8.12
C TRP A 388 9.22 -0.89 7.45
N GLU A 389 10.03 -0.77 6.41
CA GLU A 389 10.72 -1.90 5.75
C GLU A 389 12.17 -2.10 6.24
N LYS A 390 12.66 -1.26 7.16
CA LYS A 390 13.99 -1.44 7.77
C LYS A 390 14.04 -2.69 8.64
N THR A 391 15.22 -3.31 8.71
CA THR A 391 15.48 -4.50 9.53
C THR A 391 16.51 -4.21 10.63
N ASP A 392 16.47 -3.02 11.21
CA ASP A 392 17.43 -2.49 12.15
C ASP A 392 17.11 -2.82 13.63
N LEU A 393 16.08 -3.65 13.90
CA LEU A 393 15.82 -4.28 15.21
C LEU A 393 16.35 -5.71 15.33
N VAL A 394 16.96 -6.26 14.29
CA VAL A 394 17.38 -7.68 14.27
C VAL A 394 18.28 -8.03 15.44
N GLU A 395 19.31 -7.23 15.71
CA GLU A 395 20.24 -7.50 16.81
C GLU A 395 19.61 -7.22 18.18
N ASP A 396 18.75 -6.19 18.29
CA ASP A 396 18.01 -5.91 19.53
C ASP A 396 17.06 -7.05 19.88
N LEU A 397 16.34 -7.62 18.88
CA LEU A 397 15.46 -8.78 19.07
C LEU A 397 16.25 -10.02 19.50
N LYS A 398 17.37 -10.34 18.84
CA LYS A 398 18.22 -11.47 19.23
C LYS A 398 18.74 -11.33 20.66
N ALA A 399 19.17 -10.13 21.05
CA ALA A 399 19.63 -9.86 22.40
C ALA A 399 18.52 -9.96 23.45
N ALA A 400 17.29 -9.60 23.09
CA ALA A 400 16.14 -9.64 24.01
C ALA A 400 15.61 -11.06 24.27
N VAL A 401 15.87 -12.00 23.35
CA VAL A 401 15.43 -13.40 23.51
C VAL A 401 16.54 -14.34 24.05
N GLY A 402 17.76 -13.84 24.25
CA GLY A 402 18.89 -14.58 24.81
C GLY A 402 19.75 -15.26 23.79
#